data_703139227c079b38a758b3c23e83aa65
#
_entry.id   703139227c079b38a758b3c23e83aa65
#
_cell.length_a   1.000
_cell.length_b   1.000
_cell.length_c   1.000
_cell.angle_alpha   90.00
_cell.angle_beta   90.00
_cell.angle_gamma   90.00
#
_symmetry.space_group_name_H-M   'P 1'
#
loop_
_entity.id
_entity.type
_entity.pdbx_description
1 polymer ?
#
loop_
_entity_poly.entity_id
_entity_poly.type
_entity_poly.pdbx_seq_one_letter_code
_entity_poly.pdbx_strand_id
1 'polypeptide(L)'
;MTDAIIQQIEQFHCPRGRLFAERRNRGYTLYDAQSGAPVERMRQVGQQDRFDILYWSLWKERWASTGPFGRTILPINDALQFIAHEDIFWVMT
;
A
#
# COMPACT_ATOMS: atom_id res chain seq x y z
N MET A 1 8.93 17.75 9.79
CA MET A 1 9.84 16.65 9.41
C MET A 1 9.13 15.77 8.37
N THR A 2 9.77 15.51 7.25
CA THR A 2 9.15 14.77 6.17
C THR A 2 9.37 13.26 6.37
N ASP A 3 8.30 12.49 6.20
CA ASP A 3 8.39 11.04 6.32
C ASP A 3 9.01 10.48 5.05
N ALA A 4 10.15 9.80 5.17
CA ALA A 4 10.88 9.27 4.02
C ALA A 4 10.09 8.19 3.26
N ILE A 5 9.28 7.42 3.97
CA ILE A 5 8.45 6.39 3.34
C ILE A 5 7.34 7.04 2.52
N ILE A 6 6.70 8.07 3.04
CA ILE A 6 5.68 8.80 2.29
C ILE A 6 6.30 9.44 1.04
N GLN A 7 7.50 10.00 1.17
CA GLN A 7 8.19 10.56 0.01
C GLN A 7 8.44 9.50 -1.07
N GLN A 8 8.91 8.33 -0.68
CA GLN A 8 9.15 7.24 -1.64
C GLN A 8 7.87 6.82 -2.33
N ILE A 9 6.77 6.73 -1.59
CA ILE A 9 5.48 6.37 -2.17
C ILE A 9 5.02 7.43 -3.18
N GLU A 10 5.11 8.69 -2.80
CA GLU A 10 4.61 9.79 -3.64
C GLU A 10 5.50 10.07 -4.85
N GLN A 11 6.78 9.71 -4.80
CA GLN A 11 7.70 9.83 -5.91
C GLN A 11 7.69 8.63 -6.84
N PHE A 12 7.06 7.54 -6.45
CA PHE A 12 6.98 6.34 -7.26
C PHE A 12 6.15 6.59 -8.52
N HIS A 13 6.68 6.19 -9.66
CA HIS A 13 5.99 6.31 -10.96
C HIS A 13 5.07 5.10 -11.17
N CYS A 14 3.87 5.18 -10.59
CA CYS A 14 2.89 4.12 -10.73
C CYS A 14 2.20 4.22 -12.08
N PRO A 15 2.18 3.13 -12.89
CA PRO A 15 1.54 3.18 -14.20
C PRO A 15 0.03 3.37 -14.14
N ARG A 16 -0.58 3.16 -12.98
CA ARG A 16 -2.04 3.33 -12.81
C ARG A 16 -2.42 4.71 -12.29
N GLY A 17 -1.45 5.59 -12.06
CA GLY A 17 -1.70 6.95 -11.59
C GLY A 17 -0.86 7.27 -10.36
N ARG A 18 -0.94 8.52 -9.94
CA ARG A 18 -0.17 8.98 -8.80
C ARG A 18 -0.80 8.48 -7.50
N LEU A 19 0.06 8.23 -6.53
CA LEU A 19 -0.33 7.80 -5.19
C LEU A 19 -0.01 8.88 -4.18
N PHE A 20 -0.84 9.00 -3.15
CA PHE A 20 -0.44 9.70 -1.94
C PHE A 20 -0.69 8.79 -0.74
N ALA A 21 -0.04 9.10 0.39
CA ALA A 21 -0.08 8.23 1.54
C ALA A 21 -0.30 9.01 2.83
N GLU A 22 -0.99 8.38 3.77
CA GLU A 22 -1.14 8.88 5.13
C GLU A 22 -0.54 7.88 6.09
N ARG A 23 0.21 8.38 7.07
CA ARG A 23 0.70 7.55 8.16
C ARG A 23 -0.38 7.42 9.23
N ARG A 24 -0.71 6.18 9.60
CA ARG A 24 -1.75 5.91 10.57
C ARG A 24 -1.52 4.54 11.20
N ASN A 25 -1.58 4.45 12.52
CA ASN A 25 -1.54 3.18 13.26
C ASN A 25 -0.37 2.28 12.85
N ARG A 26 0.86 2.82 12.89
CA ARG A 26 2.11 2.11 12.58
C ARG A 26 2.17 1.62 11.14
N GLY A 27 1.46 2.28 10.26
CA GLY A 27 1.45 1.89 8.86
C GLY A 27 1.13 3.06 7.98
N TYR A 28 0.93 2.76 6.70
CA TYR A 28 0.65 3.75 5.68
C TYR A 28 -0.54 3.29 4.86
N THR A 29 -1.51 4.17 4.68
CA THR A 29 -2.62 3.93 3.77
C THR A 29 -2.33 4.71 2.50
N LEU A 30 -2.38 4.02 1.36
CA LEU A 30 -2.12 4.61 0.06
C LEU A 30 -3.45 4.87 -0.65
N TYR A 31 -3.52 6.02 -1.32
CA TYR A 31 -4.72 6.46 -2.02
C TYR A 31 -4.37 6.80 -3.45
N ASP A 32 -5.32 6.58 -4.35
CA ASP A 32 -5.25 7.10 -5.71
C ASP A 32 -5.44 8.62 -5.64
N ALA A 33 -4.44 9.37 -6.10
CA ALA A 33 -4.47 10.82 -6.01
C ALA A 33 -5.59 11.44 -6.85
N GLN A 34 -6.03 10.76 -7.91
CA GLN A 34 -7.07 11.27 -8.78
C GLN A 34 -8.46 11.10 -8.18
N SER A 35 -8.77 9.93 -7.65
CA SER A 35 -10.11 9.63 -7.14
C SER A 35 -10.22 9.79 -5.62
N GLY A 36 -9.10 9.76 -4.91
CA GLY A 36 -9.11 9.76 -3.45
C GLY A 36 -9.44 8.40 -2.85
N ALA A 37 -9.65 7.39 -3.68
CA ALA A 37 -10.02 6.05 -3.19
C ALA A 37 -8.82 5.33 -2.58
N PRO A 38 -9.02 4.57 -1.51
CA PRO A 38 -7.94 3.78 -0.93
C PRO A 38 -7.51 2.68 -1.88
N VAL A 39 -6.20 2.51 -2.01
CA VAL A 39 -5.61 1.51 -2.90
C VAL A 39 -5.09 0.35 -2.07
N GLU A 40 -4.34 0.65 -1.00
CA GLU A 40 -3.62 -0.37 -0.29
C GLU A 40 -3.18 0.16 1.07
N ARG A 41 -2.93 -0.75 2.01
CA ARG A 41 -2.37 -0.41 3.30
C ARG A 41 -1.09 -1.20 3.51
N MET A 42 -0.01 -0.53 3.92
CA MET A 42 1.25 -1.15 4.31
C MET A 42 1.45 -0.98 5.80
N ARG A 43 1.64 -2.09 6.51
CA ARG A 43 1.91 -2.06 7.93
C ARG A 43 3.37 -2.45 8.17
N GLN A 44 4.12 -1.58 8.85
CA GLN A 44 5.52 -1.84 9.11
C GLN A 44 5.67 -3.03 10.07
N VAL A 45 6.56 -3.95 9.74
CA VAL A 45 6.83 -5.15 10.53
C VAL A 45 8.29 -5.18 10.92
N GLY A 46 8.55 -5.39 12.23
CA GLY A 46 9.91 -5.46 12.73
C GLY A 46 10.59 -4.11 12.73
N GLN A 47 11.91 -4.14 12.83
CA GLN A 47 12.75 -2.94 12.87
C GLN A 47 13.34 -2.58 11.52
N GLN A 48 13.17 -3.45 10.53
CA GLN A 48 13.71 -3.25 9.20
C GLN A 48 12.66 -2.65 8.29
N ASP A 49 13.11 -2.23 7.11
CA ASP A 49 12.25 -1.62 6.10
C ASP A 49 11.42 -2.69 5.40
N ARG A 50 10.52 -3.30 6.15
CA ARG A 50 9.64 -4.38 5.67
C ARG A 50 8.20 -4.04 5.97
N PHE A 51 7.32 -4.36 5.02
CA PHE A 51 5.91 -4.01 5.12
C PHE A 51 5.03 -5.19 4.80
N ASP A 52 4.01 -5.38 5.63
CA ASP A 52 2.93 -6.33 5.40
C ASP A 52 1.90 -5.65 4.52
N ILE A 53 1.62 -6.22 3.37
CA ILE A 53 0.78 -5.60 2.34
C ILE A 53 -0.66 -6.07 2.51
N LEU A 54 -1.57 -5.09 2.63
CA LEU A 54 -2.98 -5.35 2.85
C LEU A 54 -3.80 -4.71 1.73
N TYR A 55 -4.87 -5.37 1.31
CA TYR A 55 -5.81 -4.80 0.35
C TYR A 55 -7.17 -4.56 1.03
N TRP A 56 -7.96 -3.67 0.47
CA TRP A 56 -9.32 -3.45 0.97
C TRP A 56 -10.24 -4.53 0.40
N SER A 57 -10.75 -5.37 1.27
CA SER A 57 -11.67 -6.43 0.88
C SER A 57 -13.10 -5.87 0.86
N LEU A 58 -13.68 -5.74 -0.32
CA LEU A 58 -15.07 -5.31 -0.46
C LEU A 58 -16.02 -6.31 0.19
N TRP A 59 -15.65 -7.57 0.15
CA TRP A 59 -16.47 -8.64 0.73
C TRP A 59 -16.50 -8.57 2.23
N LYS A 60 -15.33 -8.36 2.88
CA LYS A 60 -15.22 -8.31 4.34
C LYS A 60 -15.34 -6.91 4.89
N GLU A 61 -15.33 -5.90 4.03
CA GLU A 61 -15.35 -4.49 4.39
C GLU A 61 -14.25 -4.14 5.39
N ARG A 62 -13.03 -4.65 5.12
CA ARG A 62 -11.85 -4.40 5.97
C ARG A 62 -10.57 -4.67 5.19
N TRP A 63 -9.45 -4.22 5.77
CA TRP A 63 -8.12 -4.52 5.24
C TRP A 63 -7.81 -6.01 5.49
N ALA A 64 -7.30 -6.67 4.46
CA ALA A 64 -7.02 -8.10 4.52
C ALA A 64 -5.65 -8.41 3.94
N SER A 65 -5.06 -9.51 4.38
CA SER A 65 -3.75 -9.97 3.91
C SER A 65 -3.83 -10.47 2.47
N THR A 66 -2.72 -10.31 1.73
CA THR A 66 -2.69 -10.57 0.29
C THR A 66 -2.08 -11.91 -0.11
N GLY A 67 -1.35 -12.58 0.77
CA GLY A 67 -0.64 -13.80 0.41
C GLY A 67 -1.53 -15.05 0.51
N PRO A 68 -1.22 -16.10 -0.27
CA PRO A 68 -1.95 -17.37 -0.17
C PRO A 68 -1.77 -18.06 1.18
N PHE A 69 -0.71 -17.71 1.90
CA PHE A 69 -0.44 -18.24 3.24
C PHE A 69 -0.61 -17.18 4.30
N GLY A 70 -1.38 -16.13 4.01
CA GLY A 70 -1.84 -15.15 4.97
C GLY A 70 -1.16 -13.79 4.91
N ARG A 71 0.13 -13.72 4.57
CA ARG A 71 0.84 -12.44 4.62
C ARG A 71 1.83 -12.31 3.48
N THR A 72 1.91 -11.09 2.92
CA THR A 72 2.94 -10.71 1.96
C THR A 72 3.78 -9.60 2.60
N ILE A 73 5.04 -9.88 2.89
CA ILE A 73 5.94 -8.94 3.57
C ILE A 73 7.09 -8.60 2.62
N LEU A 74 7.20 -7.32 2.24
CA LEU A 74 8.16 -6.87 1.23
C LEU A 74 8.82 -5.56 1.68
N PRO A 75 10.08 -5.33 1.22
CA PRO A 75 10.67 -3.99 1.35
C PRO A 75 9.90 -2.99 0.48
N ILE A 76 10.08 -1.69 0.78
CA ILE A 76 9.26 -0.64 0.17
C ILE A 76 9.27 -0.65 -1.37
N ASN A 77 10.42 -0.82 -2.00
CA ASN A 77 10.49 -0.79 -3.45
C ASN A 77 9.75 -1.97 -4.07
N ASP A 78 9.90 -3.16 -3.49
CA ASP A 78 9.20 -4.34 -3.97
C ASP A 78 7.71 -4.24 -3.70
N ALA A 79 7.34 -3.66 -2.56
CA ALA A 79 5.93 -3.45 -2.21
C ALA A 79 5.25 -2.54 -3.23
N LEU A 80 5.90 -1.44 -3.63
CA LEU A 80 5.34 -0.51 -4.60
C LEU A 80 5.17 -1.17 -5.97
N GLN A 81 6.13 -1.99 -6.40
CA GLN A 81 6.02 -2.73 -7.65
C GLN A 81 4.89 -3.75 -7.59
N PHE A 82 4.76 -4.45 -6.49
CA PHE A 82 3.69 -5.42 -6.29
C PHE A 82 2.32 -4.74 -6.38
N ILE A 83 2.14 -3.62 -5.69
CA ILE A 83 0.90 -2.86 -5.71
C ILE A 83 0.56 -2.40 -7.13
N ALA A 84 1.55 -1.91 -7.88
CA ALA A 84 1.34 -1.37 -9.22
C ALA A 84 0.88 -2.45 -10.21
N HIS A 85 1.26 -3.71 -10.00
CA HIS A 85 1.02 -4.79 -10.96
C HIS A 85 -0.14 -5.70 -10.60
N GLU A 86 -0.76 -5.53 -9.41
CA GLU A 86 -1.84 -6.41 -8.98
C GLU A 86 -3.19 -5.67 -9.00
N ASP A 87 -4.13 -6.19 -9.76
CA ASP A 87 -5.43 -5.55 -9.96
C ASP A 87 -6.24 -5.45 -8.67
N ILE A 88 -6.01 -6.35 -7.71
CA ILE A 88 -6.80 -6.42 -6.49
C ILE A 88 -6.76 -5.13 -5.68
N PHE A 89 -5.69 -4.35 -5.81
CA PHE A 89 -5.55 -3.08 -5.08
C PHE A 89 -6.35 -1.94 -5.72
N TRP A 90 -6.80 -2.11 -6.96
CA TRP A 90 -7.36 -1.01 -7.74
C TRP A 90 -8.85 -1.14 -8.00
N VAL A 91 -9.52 -2.04 -7.27
CA VAL A 91 -10.96 -2.29 -7.46
C VAL A 91 -11.83 -1.12 -7.05
N MET A 92 -11.33 -0.24 -6.18
CA MET A 92 -12.06 0.94 -5.72
C MET A 92 -11.82 2.18 -6.59
N THR A 93 -10.89 2.12 -7.50
CA THR A 93 -10.54 3.27 -8.35
C THR A 93 -11.23 3.21 -9.75
#